data_31c000097c1b4ac224dabd38785273e2
#
_entry.id   31c000097c1b4ac224dabd38785273e2
#
_cell.length_a   1.000
_cell.length_b   1.000
_cell.length_c   1.000
_cell.angle_alpha   90.00
_cell.angle_beta   90.00
_cell.angle_gamma   90.00
#
_symmetry.space_group_name_H-M   'P 1'
#
loop_
_entity.id
_entity.type
_entity.pdbx_description
1 polymer ?
#
loop_
_entity_poly.entity_id
_entity_poly.type
_entity_poly.pdbx_seq_one_letter_code
_entity_poly.pdbx_strand_id
1 'polypeptide(L)'
;MGKKKMEEMLYTVKEVAEILKTNASYVYALKRAGKLKFMKIGSLKCRKVTLEAFLEKYDGMDLSDPENITQLIQEEEHQGAAV
;
A
#
# COMPACT_ATOMS: atom_id res chain seq x y z
N MET A 1 13.85 -18.47 15.91
CA MET A 1 13.88 -18.15 16.54
C MET A 1 13.93 -16.76 16.87
N GLY A 2 14.87 -16.34 17.31
CA GLY A 2 14.85 -15.03 17.72
C GLY A 2 14.40 -14.02 16.76
N LYS A 3 14.65 -14.25 15.56
CA LYS A 3 14.31 -13.33 14.61
C LYS A 3 12.87 -13.03 14.63
N LYS A 4 12.07 -13.84 15.12
CA LYS A 4 10.77 -13.56 15.14
C LYS A 4 10.47 -12.46 16.02
N LYS A 5 11.21 -12.23 17.00
CA LYS A 5 11.01 -11.22 17.91
C LYS A 5 11.26 -9.89 17.35
N MET A 6 12.02 -9.77 16.31
CA MET A 6 12.30 -8.50 15.74
C MET A 6 11.15 -8.12 14.89
N GLU A 7 10.54 -7.00 15.19
CA GLU A 7 9.48 -6.53 14.36
C GLU A 7 10.03 -6.10 13.06
N GLU A 8 9.32 -6.35 12.00
CA GLU A 8 9.74 -5.92 10.71
C GLU A 8 9.48 -4.46 10.58
N MET A 9 10.48 -3.68 10.38
CA MET A 9 10.33 -2.24 10.21
C MET A 9 10.36 -1.84 8.75
N LEU A 10 10.84 -2.72 7.90
CA LEU A 10 10.93 -2.44 6.48
C LEU A 10 10.32 -3.57 5.68
N TYR A 11 9.68 -3.21 4.59
CA TYR A 11 9.11 -4.20 3.69
C TYR A 11 9.70 -4.01 2.31
N THR A 12 9.90 -5.10 1.60
CA THR A 12 10.35 -5.04 0.21
C THR A 12 9.14 -4.71 -0.66
N VAL A 13 9.37 -4.38 -1.92
CA VAL A 13 8.28 -4.10 -2.84
C VAL A 13 7.36 -5.31 -2.93
N LYS A 14 7.93 -6.51 -2.96
CA LYS A 14 7.12 -7.71 -3.04
C LYS A 14 6.24 -7.87 -1.82
N GLU A 15 6.79 -7.59 -0.65
CA GLU A 15 6.02 -7.71 0.57
C GLU A 15 4.92 -6.66 0.62
N VAL A 16 5.20 -5.44 0.16
CA VAL A 16 4.18 -4.41 0.13
C VAL A 16 3.05 -4.85 -0.80
N ALA A 17 3.40 -5.44 -1.95
CA ALA A 17 2.40 -5.91 -2.88
C ALA A 17 1.52 -6.98 -2.24
N GLU A 18 2.12 -7.85 -1.45
CA GLU A 18 1.36 -8.90 -0.79
C GLU A 18 0.44 -8.32 0.27
N ILE A 19 0.93 -7.35 1.03
CA ILE A 19 0.12 -6.72 2.05
C ILE A 19 -1.05 -5.98 1.44
N LEU A 20 -0.80 -5.27 0.34
CA LEU A 20 -1.86 -4.54 -0.33
C LEU A 20 -2.70 -5.43 -1.24
N LYS A 21 -2.36 -6.70 -1.33
CA LYS A 21 -3.06 -7.67 -2.13
C LYS A 21 -3.09 -7.28 -3.60
N THR A 22 -1.94 -6.90 -4.09
CA THR A 22 -1.82 -6.48 -5.47
C THR A 22 -0.52 -7.04 -6.04
N ASN A 23 0.10 -6.38 -6.97
CA ASN A 23 1.33 -6.86 -7.58
C ASN A 23 2.40 -5.78 -7.57
N ALA A 24 3.63 -6.18 -7.89
CA ALA A 24 4.75 -5.27 -7.82
C ALA A 24 4.61 -4.09 -8.79
N SER A 25 4.04 -4.34 -9.96
CA SER A 25 3.87 -3.28 -10.93
C SER A 25 3.03 -2.14 -10.35
N TYR A 26 1.98 -2.50 -9.64
CA TYR A 26 1.12 -1.50 -9.04
C TYR A 26 1.87 -0.74 -7.95
N VAL A 27 2.70 -1.45 -7.16
CA VAL A 27 3.45 -0.80 -6.10
C VAL A 27 4.45 0.18 -6.69
N TYR A 28 5.08 -0.18 -7.81
CA TYR A 28 6.01 0.73 -8.46
C TYR A 28 5.24 1.95 -8.99
N ALA A 29 4.01 1.74 -9.44
CA ALA A 29 3.20 2.86 -9.92
C ALA A 29 2.87 3.82 -8.76
N LEU A 30 2.61 3.27 -7.57
CA LEU A 30 2.35 4.10 -6.40
C LEU A 30 3.60 4.94 -6.09
N LYS A 31 4.77 4.32 -6.21
CA LYS A 31 6.00 5.03 -5.93
C LYS A 31 6.21 6.15 -6.95
N ARG A 32 6.01 5.84 -8.22
CA ARG A 32 6.22 6.84 -9.26
C ARG A 32 5.25 7.99 -9.12
N ALA A 33 4.03 7.73 -8.68
CA ALA A 33 3.03 8.77 -8.52
C ALA A 33 3.25 9.57 -7.23
N GLY A 34 4.22 9.16 -6.43
CA GLY A 34 4.52 9.87 -5.18
C GLY A 34 3.55 9.60 -4.07
N LYS A 35 2.75 8.54 -4.20
CA LYS A 35 1.74 8.24 -3.18
C LYS A 35 2.28 7.39 -2.05
N LEU A 36 3.31 6.60 -2.31
CA LEU A 36 3.89 5.77 -1.28
C LEU A 36 5.40 5.93 -1.35
N LYS A 37 6.01 6.35 -0.27
CA LYS A 37 7.43 6.60 -0.25
C LYS A 37 8.26 5.38 0.03
N PHE A 38 9.39 5.31 -0.62
CA PHE A 38 10.33 4.22 -0.44
C PHE A 38 11.73 4.77 -0.25
N MET A 39 12.59 3.97 0.33
CA MET A 39 13.97 4.32 0.42
C MET A 39 14.72 3.18 -0.23
N LYS A 40 15.91 3.44 -0.72
CA LYS A 40 16.69 2.41 -1.36
C LYS A 40 17.86 2.00 -0.50
N ILE A 41 17.85 0.77 -0.04
CA ILE A 41 18.94 0.22 0.73
C ILE A 41 19.20 -1.10 0.02
N GLY A 42 20.08 -1.08 -0.96
CA GLY A 42 20.29 -2.21 -1.82
C GLY A 42 19.14 -2.28 -2.82
N SER A 43 17.95 -2.55 -2.35
CA SER A 43 16.77 -2.52 -3.18
C SER A 43 15.78 -1.62 -2.48
N LEU A 44 14.64 -1.38 -3.10
CA LEU A 44 13.65 -0.48 -2.52
C LEU A 44 13.00 -1.08 -1.30
N LYS A 45 12.85 -0.27 -0.27
CA LYS A 45 12.23 -0.71 0.97
C LYS A 45 11.23 0.33 1.41
N CYS A 46 10.16 -0.11 2.04
CA CYS A 46 9.15 0.79 2.53
C CYS A 46 9.04 0.59 4.04
N ARG A 47 9.04 1.68 4.79
CA ARG A 47 8.95 1.56 6.24
C ARG A 47 7.55 1.12 6.61
N LYS A 48 7.46 0.32 7.67
CA LYS A 48 6.18 -0.16 8.14
C LYS A 48 5.26 1.01 8.49
N VAL A 49 5.78 2.01 9.21
CA VAL A 49 4.95 3.15 9.59
C VAL A 49 4.50 3.94 8.38
N THR A 50 5.32 3.98 7.33
CA THR A 50 4.95 4.70 6.12
C THR A 50 3.80 3.98 5.43
N LEU A 51 3.85 2.66 5.40
CA LEU A 51 2.80 1.89 4.77
C LEU A 51 1.51 2.01 5.59
N GLU A 52 1.63 1.99 6.91
CA GLU A 52 0.46 2.13 7.76
C GLU A 52 -0.19 3.48 7.56
N ALA A 53 0.62 4.54 7.45
CA ALA A 53 0.09 5.87 7.24
C ALA A 53 -0.59 5.97 5.88
N PHE A 54 -0.02 5.28 4.88
CA PHE A 54 -0.59 5.27 3.55
C PHE A 54 -1.98 4.63 3.59
N LEU A 55 -2.10 3.50 4.30
CA LEU A 55 -3.36 2.81 4.37
C LEU A 55 -4.40 3.66 5.11
N GLU A 56 -3.98 4.35 6.14
CA GLU A 56 -4.89 5.19 6.88
C GLU A 56 -5.33 6.38 6.05
N LYS A 57 -4.41 6.98 5.33
CA LYS A 57 -4.73 8.14 4.54
C LYS A 57 -5.70 7.85 3.42
N TYR A 58 -5.56 6.71 2.78
CA TYR A 58 -6.40 6.39 1.65
C TYR A 58 -7.51 5.40 1.93
N ASP A 59 -7.78 5.18 3.21
CA ASP A 59 -8.86 4.29 3.58
C ASP A 59 -10.16 4.88 3.05
N GLY A 60 -10.94 4.06 2.39
CA GLY A 60 -12.21 4.52 1.82
C GLY A 60 -12.10 5.15 0.46
N MET A 61 -10.93 5.09 -0.17
CA MET A 61 -10.74 5.71 -1.46
C MET A 61 -10.46 4.66 -2.53
N ASP A 62 -10.66 5.04 -3.76
CA ASP A 62 -10.40 4.16 -4.89
C ASP A 62 -9.00 4.46 -5.41
N LEU A 63 -8.10 3.52 -5.22
CA LEU A 63 -6.74 3.68 -5.65
C LEU A 63 -6.41 2.84 -6.88
N SER A 64 -7.39 2.49 -7.67
CA SER A 64 -7.14 1.68 -8.85
C SER A 64 -6.12 2.34 -9.77
N ASP A 65 -6.17 3.66 -9.86
CA ASP A 65 -5.22 4.40 -10.66
C ASP A 65 -4.43 5.30 -9.71
N PRO A 66 -3.17 4.99 -9.43
CA PRO A 66 -2.40 5.77 -8.47
C PRO A 66 -2.28 7.25 -8.82
N GLU A 67 -2.39 7.57 -10.10
CA GLU A 67 -2.28 8.95 -10.48
C GLU A 67 -3.62 9.67 -10.39
N ASN A 68 -4.68 8.96 -10.16
CA ASN A 68 -5.98 9.56 -10.15
C ASN A 68 -6.84 8.93 -9.06
N ILE A 69 -6.46 9.16 -7.82
CA ILE A 69 -7.16 8.56 -6.68
C ILE A 69 -8.42 9.35 -6.40
N THR A 70 -9.53 8.65 -6.26
CA THR A 70 -10.81 9.30 -6.01
C THR A 70 -11.47 8.66 -4.81
N GLN A 71 -12.52 9.27 -4.33
CA GLN A 71 -13.23 8.72 -3.20
C GLN A 71 -14.24 7.71 -3.68
N LEU A 72 -14.44 6.68 -2.88
CA LEU A 72 -15.43 5.70 -3.23
C LEU A 72 -16.79 6.29 -2.96
N ILE A 73 -17.74 6.00 -3.84
CA ILE A 73 -19.07 6.51 -3.68
C ILE A 73 -19.79 5.59 -2.72
N GLN A 74 -20.45 6.18 -1.73
CA GLN A 74 -21.15 5.42 -0.77
C GLN A 74 -22.09 4.37 -1.37
N GLU A 75 -22.79 4.68 -2.36
CA GLU A 75 -23.68 3.73 -2.98
C GLU A 75 -22.95 2.53 -3.49
N GLU A 76 -21.80 2.76 -4.08
CA GLU A 76 -21.04 1.65 -4.59
C GLU A 76 -20.58 0.78 -3.47
N GLU A 77 -20.15 1.36 -2.40
CA GLU A 77 -19.69 0.63 -1.30
C GLU A 77 -20.81 -0.19 -0.75
N HIS A 78 -21.96 0.41 -0.63
CA HIS A 78 -23.10 -0.24 -0.08
C HIS A 78 -23.45 -1.42 -0.97
N GLN A 79 -23.41 -1.28 -2.24
CA GLN A 79 -23.70 -2.36 -3.13
C GLN A 79 -22.69 -3.45 -2.98
N GLY A 80 -21.47 -3.09 -2.83
CA GLY A 80 -20.44 -4.06 -2.64
C GLY A 80 -20.67 -4.83 -1.38
N ALA A 81 -21.13 -4.17 -0.36
CA ALA A 81 -21.34 -4.82 0.89
C ALA A 81 -22.52 -5.76 0.75
N ALA A 82 -23.41 -5.43 -0.08
CA ALA A 82 -24.58 -6.25 -0.25
C ALA A 82 -24.24 -7.60 -0.83
N VAL A 83 -23.11 -7.73 -1.45
CA VAL A 83 -22.79 -9.01 -2.05
C VAL A 83 -22.28 -10.01 -1.04
#